data_c26e617bf96dcd850d84038d8fe426c5
#
_entry.id   c26e617bf96dcd850d84038d8fe426c5
#
_cell.length_a   1.000
_cell.length_b   1.000
_cell.length_c   1.000
_cell.angle_alpha   90.00
_cell.angle_beta   90.00
_cell.angle_gamma   90.00
#
_symmetry.space_group_name_H-M   'P 1'
#
loop_
_entity.id
_entity.type
_entity.pdbx_description
1 polymer ?
#
loop_
_entity_poly.entity_id
_entity_poly.type
_entity_poly.pdbx_seq_one_letter_code
_entity_poly.pdbx_strand_id
1 'polypeptide(L)'
;MSQKIIGIDLGGTSIKFAILTTAGEIQEKWSIKTNILDEGSHIVDDMIESIQHRLDLLGLAAADFQGIGMGSPGVVDREKGTVIGAYNLNWKTLQPIKEKIEKALGIPFFIDNDANVAALGERWM
;
A
#
# COMPACT_ATOMS: atom_id res chain seq x y z
N MET A 1 -23.56 -6.17 2.74
CA MET A 1 -22.26 -6.53 2.19
C MET A 1 -21.16 -5.83 2.97
N SER A 2 -20.26 -6.58 3.50
CA SER A 2 -19.18 -5.98 4.28
C SER A 2 -18.11 -5.43 3.37
N GLN A 3 -17.70 -4.21 3.64
CA GLN A 3 -16.57 -3.58 2.96
C GLN A 3 -15.27 -4.11 3.53
N LYS A 4 -14.22 -4.06 2.73
CA LYS A 4 -12.88 -4.49 3.10
C LYS A 4 -11.90 -3.32 3.00
N ILE A 5 -10.74 -3.51 3.60
CA ILE A 5 -9.64 -2.54 3.57
C ILE A 5 -8.38 -3.29 3.13
N ILE A 6 -7.57 -2.64 2.29
CA ILE A 6 -6.24 -3.15 1.98
C ILE A 6 -5.24 -2.35 2.81
N GLY A 7 -4.40 -3.05 3.56
CA GLY A 7 -3.30 -2.44 4.29
C GLY A 7 -1.98 -2.76 3.62
N ILE A 8 -1.10 -1.78 3.54
CA ILE A 8 0.22 -1.94 2.93
C ILE A 8 1.29 -1.41 3.89
N ASP A 9 2.31 -2.22 4.12
CA ASP A 9 3.49 -1.82 4.87
C ASP A 9 4.67 -1.82 3.90
N LEU A 10 5.11 -0.63 3.53
CA LEU A 10 6.16 -0.43 2.54
C LEU A 10 7.52 -0.40 3.23
N GLY A 11 8.30 -1.44 3.02
CA GLY A 11 9.65 -1.54 3.59
C GLY A 11 10.72 -1.58 2.51
N GLY A 12 11.96 -1.35 2.89
CA GLY A 12 13.09 -1.35 1.97
C GLY A 12 13.48 -2.73 1.45
N THR A 13 13.04 -3.79 2.10
CA THR A 13 13.34 -5.17 1.71
C THR A 13 12.12 -5.88 1.16
N SER A 14 10.97 -5.70 1.79
CA SER A 14 9.74 -6.32 1.35
C SER A 14 8.57 -5.36 1.53
N ILE A 15 7.53 -5.58 0.73
CA ILE A 15 6.27 -4.87 0.83
C ILE A 15 5.25 -5.88 1.31
N LYS A 16 4.60 -5.60 2.43
CA LYS A 16 3.61 -6.48 3.02
C LYS A 16 2.22 -5.95 2.78
N PHE A 17 1.31 -6.85 2.41
CA PHE A 17 -0.08 -6.52 2.11
C PHE A 17 -0.99 -7.35 2.99
N ALA A 18 -2.13 -6.78 3.33
CA ALA A 18 -3.20 -7.50 4.00
C ALA A 18 -4.55 -7.03 3.52
N ILE A 19 -5.50 -7.94 3.43
CA ILE A 19 -6.91 -7.60 3.24
C ILE A 19 -7.59 -7.82 4.57
N LEU A 20 -8.24 -6.78 5.08
CA LEU A 20 -8.87 -6.79 6.38
C LEU A 20 -10.35 -6.45 6.26
N THR A 21 -11.14 -6.95 7.22
CA THR A 21 -12.49 -6.45 7.41
C THR A 21 -12.44 -5.07 8.05
N THR A 22 -13.54 -4.34 8.03
CA THR A 22 -13.62 -3.05 8.72
C THR A 22 -13.51 -3.18 10.24
N ALA A 23 -13.69 -4.38 10.77
CA ALA A 23 -13.46 -4.69 12.19
C ALA A 23 -11.99 -4.97 12.50
N GLY A 24 -11.13 -5.02 11.46
CA GLY A 24 -9.70 -5.23 11.62
C GLY A 24 -9.26 -6.69 11.59
N GLU A 25 -10.13 -7.60 11.18
CA GLU A 25 -9.76 -9.01 11.03
C GLU A 25 -9.04 -9.22 9.72
N ILE A 26 -7.87 -9.86 9.77
CA ILE A 26 -7.07 -10.16 8.59
C ILE A 26 -7.68 -11.37 7.87
N GLN A 27 -8.05 -11.18 6.61
CA GLN A 27 -8.60 -12.25 5.77
C GLN A 27 -7.57 -12.81 4.81
N GLU A 28 -6.60 -12.01 4.41
CA GLU A 28 -5.57 -12.41 3.46
C GLU A 28 -4.28 -11.65 3.75
N LYS A 29 -3.14 -12.31 3.59
CA LYS A 29 -1.81 -11.69 3.77
C LYS A 29 -0.88 -12.19 2.70
N TRP A 30 -0.07 -11.29 2.15
CA TRP A 30 1.00 -11.68 1.24
C TRP A 30 2.09 -10.61 1.25
N SER A 31 3.20 -10.91 0.62
CA SER A 31 4.29 -9.96 0.49
C SER A 31 4.99 -10.13 -0.85
N ILE A 32 5.67 -9.09 -1.28
CA ILE A 32 6.55 -9.13 -2.42
C ILE A 32 7.88 -8.50 -2.02
N LYS A 33 8.93 -8.80 -2.79
CA LYS A 33 10.23 -8.19 -2.58
C LYS A 33 10.20 -6.76 -3.10
N THR A 34 10.81 -5.83 -2.35
CA THR A 34 10.90 -4.44 -2.78
C THR A 34 12.01 -4.31 -3.82
N ASN A 35 11.66 -3.86 -5.02
CA ASN A 35 12.64 -3.60 -6.07
C ASN A 35 13.08 -2.14 -6.02
N ILE A 36 14.23 -1.88 -5.40
CA ILE A 36 14.75 -0.52 -5.25
C ILE A 36 15.64 -0.07 -6.43
N LEU A 37 15.78 -0.90 -7.45
CA LEU A 37 16.56 -0.58 -8.64
C LEU A 37 15.90 0.57 -9.42
N ASP A 38 16.69 1.21 -10.26
CA ASP A 38 16.22 2.33 -11.10
C ASP A 38 15.55 3.43 -10.26
N GLU A 39 16.18 3.78 -9.15
CA GLU A 39 15.73 4.83 -8.22
C GLU A 39 14.35 4.52 -7.61
N GLY A 40 14.03 3.24 -7.46
CA GLY A 40 12.77 2.80 -6.88
C GLY A 40 11.56 3.06 -7.78
N SER A 41 11.78 3.24 -9.08
CA SER A 41 10.72 3.59 -10.02
C SER A 41 9.71 2.47 -10.25
N HIS A 42 10.07 1.24 -9.91
CA HIS A 42 9.17 0.08 -10.11
C HIS A 42 8.28 -0.21 -8.91
N ILE A 43 8.54 0.42 -7.75
CA ILE A 43 7.87 0.05 -6.50
C ILE A 43 6.35 0.20 -6.59
N VAL A 44 5.86 1.35 -7.00
CA VAL A 44 4.42 1.61 -7.06
C VAL A 44 3.74 0.72 -8.09
N ASP A 45 4.36 0.55 -9.26
CA ASP A 45 3.81 -0.32 -10.31
C ASP A 45 3.75 -1.78 -9.84
N ASP A 46 4.78 -2.24 -9.13
CA ASP A 46 4.80 -3.59 -8.59
C ASP A 46 3.70 -3.79 -7.54
N MET A 47 3.45 -2.78 -6.70
CA MET A 47 2.36 -2.83 -5.74
C MET A 47 1.01 -2.94 -6.44
N ILE A 48 0.78 -2.12 -7.45
CA ILE A 48 -0.47 -2.11 -8.21
C ILE A 48 -0.70 -3.48 -8.85
N GLU A 49 0.31 -4.00 -9.51
CA GLU A 49 0.23 -5.30 -10.18
C GLU A 49 -0.06 -6.42 -9.18
N SER A 50 0.63 -6.40 -8.04
CA SER A 50 0.44 -7.42 -7.00
C SER A 50 -0.98 -7.39 -6.44
N ILE A 51 -1.52 -6.20 -6.19
CA ILE A 51 -2.89 -6.05 -5.70
C ILE A 51 -3.88 -6.54 -6.74
N GLN A 52 -3.75 -6.11 -8.00
CA GLN A 52 -4.64 -6.54 -9.07
C GLN A 52 -4.67 -8.06 -9.21
N HIS A 53 -3.50 -8.67 -9.19
CA HIS A 53 -3.40 -10.12 -9.29
C HIS A 53 -4.10 -10.83 -8.13
N ARG A 54 -3.91 -10.33 -6.91
CA ARG A 54 -4.53 -10.94 -5.72
C ARG A 54 -6.05 -10.79 -5.75
N LEU A 55 -6.56 -9.63 -6.14
CA LEU A 55 -8.01 -9.42 -6.24
C LEU A 55 -8.63 -10.33 -7.30
N ASP A 56 -7.95 -10.51 -8.42
CA ASP A 56 -8.42 -11.43 -9.47
C ASP A 56 -8.48 -12.87 -8.96
N LEU A 57 -7.46 -13.30 -8.23
CA LEU A 57 -7.44 -14.64 -7.65
C LEU A 57 -8.58 -14.88 -6.67
N LEU A 58 -8.96 -13.84 -5.93
CA LEU A 58 -9.98 -13.94 -4.89
C LEU A 58 -11.38 -13.61 -5.39
N GLY A 59 -11.51 -13.19 -6.65
CA GLY A 59 -12.79 -12.78 -7.21
C GLY A 59 -13.34 -11.50 -6.61
N LEU A 60 -12.46 -10.60 -6.17
CA LEU A 60 -12.84 -9.33 -5.57
C LEU A 60 -12.71 -8.18 -6.56
N ALA A 61 -13.51 -7.14 -6.38
CA ALA A 61 -13.50 -5.96 -7.22
C ALA A 61 -13.22 -4.71 -6.38
N ALA A 62 -12.90 -3.60 -7.05
CA ALA A 62 -12.66 -2.33 -6.37
C ALA A 62 -13.82 -1.91 -5.47
N ALA A 63 -15.05 -2.18 -5.89
CA ALA A 63 -16.24 -1.83 -5.12
C ALA A 63 -16.34 -2.56 -3.78
N ASP A 64 -15.58 -3.65 -3.60
CA ASP A 64 -15.57 -4.40 -2.34
C ASP A 64 -14.70 -3.73 -1.27
N PHE A 65 -13.99 -2.66 -1.63
CA PHE A 65 -13.04 -2.02 -0.73
C PHE A 65 -13.45 -0.60 -0.38
N GLN A 66 -13.35 -0.29 0.91
CA GLN A 66 -13.56 1.05 1.44
C GLN A 66 -12.34 1.94 1.19
N GLY A 67 -11.15 1.36 1.22
CA GLY A 67 -9.93 2.11 1.01
C GLY A 67 -8.68 1.26 1.10
N ILE A 68 -7.57 1.90 0.75
CA ILE A 68 -6.22 1.35 0.90
C ILE A 68 -5.47 2.27 1.85
N GLY A 69 -4.89 1.71 2.91
CA GLY A 69 -4.01 2.45 3.82
C GLY A 69 -2.59 1.94 3.69
N MET A 70 -1.63 2.84 3.57
CA MET A 70 -0.23 2.47 3.44
C MET A 70 0.64 3.22 4.43
N GLY A 71 1.56 2.49 5.07
CA GLY A 71 2.65 3.07 5.84
C GLY A 71 3.91 3.13 4.99
N SER A 72 4.60 4.25 5.03
CA SER A 72 5.80 4.48 4.24
C SER A 72 6.86 5.21 5.05
N PRO A 73 8.15 4.86 4.85
CA PRO A 73 9.23 5.69 5.35
C PRO A 73 9.34 6.98 4.54
N GLY A 74 10.14 7.92 5.02
CA GLY A 74 10.37 9.19 4.36
C GLY A 74 9.42 10.27 4.83
N VAL A 75 9.40 11.37 4.11
CA VAL A 75 8.52 12.51 4.42
C VAL A 75 7.20 12.34 3.66
N VAL A 76 6.14 12.13 4.42
CA VAL A 76 4.80 11.83 3.88
C VAL A 76 3.94 13.09 3.93
N ASP A 77 3.33 13.42 2.78
CA ASP A 77 2.27 14.43 2.70
C ASP A 77 0.94 13.69 2.61
N ARG A 78 0.17 13.72 3.69
CA ARG A 78 -1.08 12.96 3.78
C ARG A 78 -2.17 13.48 2.85
N GLU A 79 -2.21 14.78 2.64
CA GLU A 79 -3.24 15.39 1.78
C GLU A 79 -3.00 15.04 0.31
N LYS A 80 -1.76 15.16 -0.13
CA LYS A 80 -1.39 14.89 -1.52
C LYS A 80 -1.12 13.42 -1.78
N GLY A 81 -0.90 12.64 -0.72
CA GLY A 81 -0.55 11.23 -0.85
C GLY A 81 0.80 11.01 -1.50
N THR A 82 1.78 11.83 -1.13
CA THR A 82 3.12 11.79 -1.71
C THR A 82 4.18 11.46 -0.68
N VAL A 83 5.31 10.95 -1.15
CA VAL A 83 6.47 10.64 -0.31
C VAL A 83 7.72 11.19 -0.98
N ILE A 84 8.63 11.75 -0.18
CA ILE A 84 9.95 12.16 -0.63
C ILE A 84 10.97 11.78 0.44
N GLY A 85 12.20 11.50 0.03
CA GLY A 85 13.29 11.26 0.97
C GLY A 85 13.30 9.89 1.61
N ALA A 86 12.63 8.91 1.03
CA ALA A 86 12.70 7.53 1.51
C ALA A 86 13.93 6.85 0.90
N TYR A 87 15.09 7.09 1.47
CA TYR A 87 16.37 6.68 0.89
C TYR A 87 16.57 5.16 0.87
N ASN A 88 15.98 4.44 1.80
CA ASN A 88 16.03 2.98 1.80
C ASN A 88 15.25 2.36 0.63
N LEU A 89 14.43 3.16 -0.05
CA LEU A 89 13.69 2.78 -1.25
C LEU A 89 14.31 3.39 -2.50
N ASN A 90 15.42 4.12 -2.36
CA ASN A 90 16.01 4.94 -3.42
C ASN A 90 15.10 6.07 -3.92
N TRP A 91 14.11 6.46 -3.14
CA TRP A 91 13.20 7.54 -3.48
C TRP A 91 13.78 8.90 -3.08
N LYS A 92 14.50 9.51 -4.01
CA LYS A 92 15.11 10.82 -3.81
C LYS A 92 14.24 11.97 -4.29
N THR A 93 13.27 11.65 -5.17
CA THR A 93 12.33 12.62 -5.71
C THR A 93 10.93 12.35 -5.20
N LEU A 94 10.03 13.32 -5.40
CA LEU A 94 8.65 13.21 -4.96
C LEU A 94 7.93 12.06 -5.68
N GLN A 95 7.26 11.21 -4.91
CA GLN A 95 6.51 10.07 -5.45
C GLN A 95 5.01 10.33 -5.28
N PRO A 96 4.25 10.52 -6.36
CA PRO A 96 2.81 10.78 -6.29
C PRO A 96 2.04 9.45 -6.20
N ILE A 97 2.12 8.80 -5.05
CA ILE A 97 1.61 7.43 -4.86
C ILE A 97 0.09 7.37 -4.94
N LYS A 98 -0.58 8.27 -4.23
CA LYS A 98 -2.04 8.31 -4.18
C LYS A 98 -2.63 8.42 -5.57
N GLU A 99 -2.13 9.36 -6.36
CA GLU A 99 -2.62 9.59 -7.71
C GLU A 99 -2.49 8.33 -8.58
N LYS A 100 -1.33 7.70 -8.52
CA LYS A 100 -1.08 6.50 -9.30
C LYS A 100 -1.94 5.33 -8.89
N ILE A 101 -2.07 5.08 -7.61
CA ILE A 101 -2.85 3.93 -7.11
C ILE A 101 -4.34 4.14 -7.34
N GLU A 102 -4.87 5.31 -7.03
CA GLU A 102 -6.29 5.59 -7.25
C GLU A 102 -6.66 5.51 -8.72
N LYS A 103 -5.80 5.99 -9.60
CA LYS A 103 -6.02 5.93 -11.04
C LYS A 103 -6.03 4.49 -11.55
N ALA A 104 -5.12 3.67 -11.04
CA ALA A 104 -4.98 2.29 -11.51
C ALA A 104 -6.01 1.34 -10.92
N LEU A 105 -6.36 1.50 -9.65
CA LEU A 105 -7.20 0.54 -8.92
C LEU A 105 -8.62 1.02 -8.68
N GLY A 106 -8.86 2.33 -8.72
CA GLY A 106 -10.19 2.88 -8.46
C GLY A 106 -10.64 2.75 -7.01
N ILE A 107 -9.70 2.62 -6.08
CA ILE A 107 -9.96 2.49 -4.64
C ILE A 107 -9.33 3.71 -3.94
N PRO A 108 -10.05 4.39 -3.03
CA PRO A 108 -9.47 5.51 -2.29
C PRO A 108 -8.20 5.10 -1.55
N PHE A 109 -7.18 5.95 -1.60
CA PHE A 109 -5.87 5.64 -1.04
C PHE A 109 -5.49 6.66 0.02
N PHE A 110 -4.97 6.16 1.15
CA PHE A 110 -4.50 6.98 2.26
C PHE A 110 -3.10 6.54 2.62
N ILE A 111 -2.22 7.51 2.89
CA ILE A 111 -0.83 7.24 3.24
C ILE A 111 -0.48 7.94 4.55
N ASP A 112 0.36 7.28 5.33
CA ASP A 112 0.89 7.85 6.56
C ASP A 112 2.30 7.32 6.77
N ASN A 113 2.98 7.79 7.80
CA ASN A 113 4.28 7.23 8.12
C ASN A 113 4.12 5.88 8.83
N ASP A 114 5.23 5.15 8.96
CA ASP A 114 5.21 3.79 9.50
C ASP A 114 4.62 3.70 10.90
N ALA A 115 4.82 4.73 11.72
CA ALA A 115 4.36 4.70 13.11
C ALA A 115 2.83 4.61 13.22
N ASN A 116 2.12 5.28 12.31
CA ASN A 116 0.65 5.27 12.33
C ASN A 116 0.08 3.97 11.78
N VAL A 117 0.76 3.36 10.82
CA VAL A 117 0.33 2.08 10.27
C VAL A 117 0.65 0.95 11.24
N ALA A 118 1.64 1.11 12.11
CA ALA A 118 1.95 0.11 13.13
C ALA A 118 0.76 -0.16 14.06
N ALA A 119 -0.08 0.83 14.29
CA ALA A 119 -1.30 0.64 15.10
C ALA A 119 -2.28 -0.32 14.41
N LEU A 120 -2.36 -0.27 13.09
CA LEU A 120 -3.11 -1.24 12.29
C LEU A 120 -2.31 -2.53 12.16
N GLY A 121 -0.99 -2.41 12.08
CA GLY A 121 -0.08 -3.52 11.89
C GLY A 121 -0.06 -4.52 13.03
N GLU A 122 -0.45 -4.15 14.23
CA GLU A 122 -0.60 -5.11 15.33
C GLU A 122 -1.51 -6.26 14.95
N ARG A 123 -2.43 -6.02 14.05
CA ARG A 123 -3.39 -7.00 13.57
C ARG A 123 -2.86 -7.82 12.41
N TRP A 124 -1.71 -7.43 11.87
CA TRP A 124 -1.05 -8.15 10.78
C TRP A 124 -0.19 -9.30 11.28
N MET A 125 0.13 -9.29 12.55
CA MET A 125 1.04 -10.27 13.15
C MET A 125 0.32 -11.35 13.97
#